data_26254be633586ff8c09a672b10d22f84
#
_entry.id   26254be633586ff8c09a672b10d22f84
#
_cell.length_a   1.000
_cell.length_b   1.000
_cell.length_c   1.000
_cell.angle_alpha   90.00
_cell.angle_beta   90.00
_cell.angle_gamma   90.00
#
_symmetry.space_group_name_H-M   'P 1'
#
loop_
_entity.id
_entity.type
_entity.pdbx_description
1 polymer ?
#
loop_
_entity_poly.entity_id
_entity_poly.type
_entity_poly.pdbx_seq_one_letter_code
_entity_poly.pdbx_strand_id
1 'polypeptide(L)'
;MSFIIKFGTFCLNILFSIMKICPVQNKITYISRQMNTIPLDFRLVIDNFQKKNPTYKHIVLAKRIPEPFIGKIGYGFHILKQMYHIATSKVVILDTYCIPVSILKQRNELIVIQMWHALGAFKKFGYSILDQEEGSSSQVAHLMKMHHNYTYVLSSSEYAAPFFAEAFHVPYAKMKIFPLPKTDMLLNQTLQHKTIQKIYQHYPQLNSTNKKIIVYAPTFRKNEAELYKAVQE
;
A
#
# COMPACT_ATOMS: atom_id res chain seq x y z
N MET A 1 -21.26 -7.87 16.65
CA MET A 1 -20.23 -7.51 15.65
C MET A 1 -19.30 -8.69 15.28
N SER A 2 -18.72 -9.39 16.23
CA SER A 2 -17.79 -10.53 15.97
C SER A 2 -18.42 -11.64 15.12
N PHE A 3 -19.67 -12.05 15.37
CA PHE A 3 -20.36 -13.09 14.59
C PHE A 3 -20.52 -12.70 13.11
N ILE A 4 -20.93 -11.47 12.83
CA ILE A 4 -21.14 -10.98 11.45
C ILE A 4 -19.82 -11.01 10.67
N ILE A 5 -18.72 -10.57 11.30
CA ILE A 5 -17.39 -10.60 10.67
C ILE A 5 -16.94 -12.03 10.38
N LYS A 6 -17.11 -12.95 11.35
CA LYS A 6 -16.74 -14.36 11.19
C LYS A 6 -17.56 -15.03 10.10
N PHE A 7 -18.88 -14.81 10.09
CA PHE A 7 -19.77 -15.35 9.06
C PHE A 7 -19.45 -14.78 7.67
N GLY A 8 -19.28 -13.46 7.56
CA GLY A 8 -18.88 -12.83 6.32
C GLY A 8 -17.54 -13.35 5.79
N THR A 9 -16.53 -13.49 6.68
CA THR A 9 -15.22 -14.09 6.33
C THR A 9 -15.37 -15.54 5.85
N PHE A 10 -16.23 -16.32 6.47
CA PHE A 10 -16.53 -17.70 6.06
C PHE A 10 -17.12 -17.74 4.65
N CYS A 11 -18.16 -16.94 4.36
CA CYS A 11 -18.77 -16.86 3.02
C CYS A 11 -17.75 -16.41 1.95
N LEU A 12 -16.90 -15.40 2.26
CA LEU A 12 -15.86 -14.96 1.35
C LEU A 12 -14.79 -16.03 1.10
N ASN A 13 -14.45 -16.87 2.10
CA ASN A 13 -13.52 -17.98 1.90
C ASN A 13 -14.12 -19.09 1.02
N ILE A 14 -15.43 -19.37 1.10
CA ILE A 14 -16.10 -20.29 0.18
C ILE A 14 -15.99 -19.76 -1.25
N LEU A 15 -16.39 -18.50 -1.48
CA LEU A 15 -16.31 -17.87 -2.79
C LEU A 15 -14.88 -17.84 -3.33
N PHE A 16 -13.90 -17.53 -2.48
CA PHE A 16 -12.50 -17.53 -2.85
C PHE A 16 -11.99 -18.93 -3.20
N SER A 17 -12.48 -19.98 -2.52
CA SER A 17 -12.16 -21.37 -2.83
C SER A 17 -12.68 -21.77 -4.21
N ILE A 18 -13.86 -21.29 -4.61
CA ILE A 18 -14.39 -21.46 -5.97
C ILE A 18 -13.48 -20.73 -6.98
N MET A 19 -13.08 -19.49 -6.71
CA MET A 19 -12.16 -18.74 -7.59
C MET A 19 -10.80 -19.43 -7.75
N LYS A 20 -10.35 -20.20 -6.74
CA LYS A 20 -9.12 -20.99 -6.82
C LYS A 20 -9.22 -22.21 -7.72
N ILE A 21 -10.38 -22.58 -8.26
CA ILE A 21 -10.50 -23.61 -9.30
C ILE A 21 -9.84 -23.09 -10.59
N CYS A 22 -9.88 -21.78 -10.85
CA CYS A 22 -9.16 -21.17 -11.96
C CYS A 22 -7.65 -21.37 -11.82
N PRO A 23 -6.94 -21.68 -12.94
CA PRO A 23 -5.49 -21.91 -12.91
C PRO A 23 -4.71 -20.65 -12.56
N VAL A 24 -3.56 -20.84 -11.90
CA VAL A 24 -2.60 -19.77 -11.65
C VAL A 24 -1.94 -19.36 -12.98
N GLN A 25 -1.89 -18.08 -13.23
CA GLN A 25 -1.34 -17.47 -14.43
C GLN A 25 0.03 -16.83 -14.15
N ASN A 26 0.84 -16.65 -15.18
CA ASN A 26 2.03 -15.81 -15.13
C ASN A 26 1.61 -14.34 -14.98
N LYS A 27 1.20 -13.97 -13.76
CA LYS A 27 0.56 -12.71 -13.44
C LYS A 27 1.04 -12.16 -12.12
N ILE A 28 1.29 -10.86 -12.10
CA ILE A 28 1.56 -10.08 -10.90
C ILE A 28 0.38 -9.12 -10.72
N THR A 29 -0.24 -9.16 -9.54
CA THR A 29 -1.32 -8.25 -9.20
C THR A 29 -0.84 -7.24 -8.16
N TYR A 30 -1.03 -5.96 -8.46
CA TYR A 30 -0.69 -4.81 -7.61
C TYR A 30 -1.96 -4.25 -7.00
N ILE A 31 -2.01 -4.10 -5.69
CA ILE A 31 -3.22 -3.61 -4.99
C ILE A 31 -2.86 -2.41 -4.13
N SER A 32 -3.55 -1.29 -4.37
CA SER A 32 -3.39 -0.05 -3.62
C SER A 32 -4.74 0.52 -3.19
N ARG A 33 -4.75 1.15 -2.00
CA ARG A 33 -5.87 1.98 -1.52
C ARG A 33 -5.48 3.45 -1.34
N GLN A 34 -4.25 3.81 -1.75
CA GLN A 34 -3.73 5.17 -1.60
C GLN A 34 -4.36 6.15 -2.59
N MET A 35 -4.61 5.70 -3.80
CA MET A 35 -5.12 6.54 -4.89
C MET A 35 -5.95 5.72 -5.89
N ASN A 36 -6.64 6.42 -6.79
CA ASN A 36 -7.43 5.79 -7.86
C ASN A 36 -6.66 5.62 -9.18
N THR A 37 -5.39 6.02 -9.19
CA THR A 37 -4.45 5.88 -10.31
C THR A 37 -3.31 4.94 -9.93
N ILE A 38 -2.50 4.54 -10.89
CA ILE A 38 -1.35 3.65 -10.64
C ILE A 38 -0.32 4.39 -9.76
N PRO A 39 0.01 3.88 -8.56
CA PRO A 39 1.08 4.44 -7.73
C PRO A 39 2.42 4.45 -8.48
N LEU A 40 3.23 5.47 -8.21
CA LEU A 40 4.54 5.64 -8.86
C LEU A 40 5.45 4.42 -8.66
N ASP A 41 5.54 3.92 -7.43
CA ASP A 41 6.36 2.75 -7.11
C ASP A 41 5.92 1.52 -7.92
N PHE A 42 4.60 1.29 -8.07
CA PHE A 42 4.10 0.20 -8.91
C PHE A 42 4.46 0.37 -10.37
N ARG A 43 4.34 1.59 -10.91
CA ARG A 43 4.71 1.89 -12.30
C ARG A 43 6.19 1.58 -12.55
N LEU A 44 7.07 2.03 -11.66
CA LEU A 44 8.51 1.80 -11.79
C LEU A 44 8.87 0.31 -11.72
N VAL A 45 8.20 -0.46 -10.84
CA VAL A 45 8.36 -1.93 -10.79
C VAL A 45 7.87 -2.58 -12.08
N ILE A 46 6.69 -2.20 -12.57
CA ILE A 46 6.11 -2.75 -13.81
C ILE A 46 7.04 -2.49 -14.97
N ASP A 47 7.45 -1.24 -15.18
CA ASP A 47 8.29 -0.82 -16.31
C ASP A 47 9.63 -1.58 -16.33
N ASN A 48 10.25 -1.81 -15.17
CA ASN A 48 11.49 -2.57 -15.06
C ASN A 48 11.30 -4.08 -15.26
N PHE A 49 10.26 -4.63 -14.63
CA PHE A 49 10.01 -6.06 -14.67
C PHE A 49 9.56 -6.52 -16.06
N GLN A 50 8.70 -5.74 -16.72
CA GLN A 50 8.19 -6.04 -18.05
C GLN A 50 9.30 -6.14 -19.11
N LYS A 51 10.34 -5.30 -19.00
CA LYS A 51 11.50 -5.35 -19.90
C LYS A 51 12.27 -6.67 -19.80
N LYS A 52 12.35 -7.23 -18.59
CA LYS A 52 13.10 -8.47 -18.31
C LYS A 52 12.24 -9.72 -18.47
N ASN A 53 10.94 -9.62 -18.24
CA ASN A 53 9.99 -10.73 -18.20
C ASN A 53 8.69 -10.38 -18.95
N PRO A 54 8.72 -10.25 -20.29
CA PRO A 54 7.57 -9.76 -21.08
C PRO A 54 6.36 -10.71 -21.07
N THR A 55 6.52 -11.97 -20.66
CA THR A 55 5.44 -12.95 -20.61
C THR A 55 4.50 -12.79 -19.40
N TYR A 56 4.90 -11.99 -18.42
CA TYR A 56 4.06 -11.74 -17.24
C TYR A 56 3.01 -10.67 -17.51
N LYS A 57 1.79 -10.96 -17.09
CA LYS A 57 0.69 -9.98 -17.09
C LYS A 57 0.74 -9.14 -15.80
N HIS A 58 0.60 -7.83 -15.93
CA HIS A 58 0.53 -6.90 -14.82
C HIS A 58 -0.90 -6.39 -14.66
N ILE A 59 -1.49 -6.60 -13.49
CA ILE A 59 -2.83 -6.13 -13.16
C ILE A 59 -2.73 -5.14 -12.00
N VAL A 60 -3.17 -3.92 -12.20
CA VAL A 60 -3.19 -2.89 -11.14
C VAL A 60 -4.63 -2.67 -10.68
N LEU A 61 -4.85 -2.82 -9.38
CA LEU A 61 -6.12 -2.62 -8.69
C LEU A 61 -5.96 -1.51 -7.66
N ALA A 62 -5.89 -0.27 -8.16
CA ALA A 62 -5.76 0.92 -7.34
C ALA A 62 -7.13 1.59 -7.20
N LYS A 63 -7.65 1.65 -5.96
CA LYS A 63 -8.92 2.30 -5.65
C LYS A 63 -8.99 2.68 -4.16
N ARG A 64 -9.23 3.96 -3.87
CA ARG A 64 -9.53 4.42 -2.52
C ARG A 64 -10.87 3.87 -2.05
N ILE A 65 -10.99 3.62 -0.76
CA ILE A 65 -12.28 3.28 -0.15
C ILE A 65 -13.13 4.55 -0.14
N PRO A 66 -14.31 4.56 -0.77
CA PRO A 66 -15.18 5.73 -0.76
C PRO A 66 -15.79 5.96 0.62
N GLU A 67 -15.95 7.21 1.01
CA GLU A 67 -16.64 7.56 2.27
C GLU A 67 -18.15 7.32 2.23
N PRO A 68 -18.88 7.71 1.13
CA PRO A 68 -20.32 7.50 1.06
C PRO A 68 -20.70 6.02 1.07
N PHE A 69 -21.82 5.68 1.74
CA PHE A 69 -22.30 4.29 1.85
C PHE A 69 -22.52 3.61 0.48
N ILE A 70 -23.14 4.32 -0.47
CA ILE A 70 -23.36 3.82 -1.84
C ILE A 70 -22.03 3.47 -2.52
N GLY A 71 -21.01 4.29 -2.32
CA GLY A 71 -19.67 4.03 -2.84
C GLY A 71 -19.05 2.76 -2.25
N LYS A 72 -19.37 2.41 -1.00
CA LYS A 72 -18.90 1.18 -0.35
C LYS A 72 -19.49 -0.07 -0.99
N ILE A 73 -20.74 -0.03 -1.49
CA ILE A 73 -21.33 -1.14 -2.26
C ILE A 73 -20.54 -1.38 -3.55
N GLY A 74 -20.26 -0.31 -4.31
CA GLY A 74 -19.42 -0.38 -5.49
C GLY A 74 -17.98 -0.84 -5.19
N TYR A 75 -17.46 -0.54 -4.00
CA TYR A 75 -16.18 -1.06 -3.54
C TYR A 75 -16.23 -2.56 -3.25
N GLY A 76 -17.40 -3.12 -2.85
CA GLY A 76 -17.62 -4.55 -2.72
C GLY A 76 -17.29 -5.32 -4.00
N PHE A 77 -17.74 -4.83 -5.17
CA PHE A 77 -17.36 -5.43 -6.47
C PHE A 77 -15.86 -5.34 -6.73
N HIS A 78 -15.21 -4.27 -6.30
CA HIS A 78 -13.76 -4.14 -6.39
C HIS A 78 -13.04 -5.18 -5.52
N ILE A 79 -13.57 -5.49 -4.34
CA ILE A 79 -13.07 -6.58 -3.48
C ILE A 79 -13.20 -7.94 -4.18
N LEU A 80 -14.33 -8.24 -4.81
CA LEU A 80 -14.50 -9.48 -5.59
C LEU A 80 -13.49 -9.57 -6.74
N LYS A 81 -13.24 -8.46 -7.44
CA LYS A 81 -12.20 -8.37 -8.45
C LYS A 81 -10.81 -8.61 -7.87
N GLN A 82 -10.49 -8.04 -6.70
CA GLN A 82 -9.24 -8.33 -6.00
C GLN A 82 -9.11 -9.83 -5.69
N MET A 83 -10.16 -10.45 -5.14
CA MET A 83 -10.18 -11.88 -4.80
C MET A 83 -9.85 -12.76 -6.01
N TYR A 84 -10.51 -12.51 -7.16
CA TYR A 84 -10.24 -13.25 -8.38
C TYR A 84 -8.78 -13.12 -8.84
N HIS A 85 -8.25 -11.88 -8.84
CA HIS A 85 -6.88 -11.67 -9.26
C HIS A 85 -5.86 -12.24 -8.26
N ILE A 86 -6.13 -12.20 -6.96
CA ILE A 86 -5.30 -12.85 -5.94
C ILE A 86 -5.31 -14.37 -6.15
N ALA A 87 -6.48 -14.99 -6.36
CA ALA A 87 -6.62 -16.43 -6.55
C ALA A 87 -5.85 -16.99 -7.76
N THR A 88 -5.61 -16.14 -8.77
CA THR A 88 -5.06 -16.54 -10.07
C THR A 88 -3.69 -15.91 -10.39
N SER A 89 -3.04 -15.25 -9.43
CA SER A 89 -1.70 -14.66 -9.57
C SER A 89 -0.61 -15.53 -8.95
N LYS A 90 0.61 -15.43 -9.49
CA LYS A 90 1.82 -15.95 -8.85
C LYS A 90 2.32 -15.02 -7.75
N VAL A 91 2.19 -13.71 -7.96
CA VAL A 91 2.68 -12.69 -7.04
C VAL A 91 1.61 -11.63 -6.83
N VAL A 92 1.47 -11.19 -5.60
CA VAL A 92 0.67 -10.02 -5.22
C VAL A 92 1.58 -9.00 -4.54
N ILE A 93 1.56 -7.76 -5.00
CA ILE A 93 2.34 -6.66 -4.43
C ILE A 93 1.36 -5.64 -3.85
N LEU A 94 1.63 -5.22 -2.62
CA LEU A 94 0.79 -4.31 -1.84
C LEU A 94 1.60 -3.09 -1.41
N ASP A 95 0.96 -1.93 -1.40
CA ASP A 95 1.47 -0.71 -0.75
C ASP A 95 0.66 -0.29 0.48
N THR A 96 -0.43 -1.01 0.75
CA THR A 96 -1.35 -0.76 1.86
C THR A 96 -1.86 -2.07 2.46
N TYR A 97 -2.56 -2.00 3.59
CA TYR A 97 -3.32 -3.13 4.10
C TYR A 97 -4.39 -3.58 3.10
N CYS A 98 -4.42 -4.87 2.79
CA CYS A 98 -5.39 -5.47 1.86
C CYS A 98 -6.22 -6.54 2.59
N ILE A 99 -7.51 -6.25 2.78
CA ILE A 99 -8.44 -7.12 3.51
C ILE A 99 -8.50 -8.53 2.89
N PRO A 100 -8.74 -8.71 1.56
CA PRO A 100 -8.77 -10.04 0.96
C PRO A 100 -7.49 -10.85 1.14
N VAL A 101 -6.32 -10.20 1.08
CA VAL A 101 -5.05 -10.90 1.34
C VAL A 101 -5.01 -11.42 2.77
N SER A 102 -5.44 -10.61 3.74
CA SER A 102 -5.31 -10.93 5.16
C SER A 102 -6.30 -11.98 5.66
N ILE A 103 -7.57 -11.89 5.27
CA ILE A 103 -8.63 -12.75 5.85
C ILE A 103 -8.86 -14.04 5.08
N LEU A 104 -8.46 -14.11 3.81
CA LEU A 104 -8.72 -15.27 2.97
C LEU A 104 -7.61 -16.32 3.10
N LYS A 105 -8.01 -17.60 2.94
CA LYS A 105 -7.08 -18.73 2.93
C LYS A 105 -6.38 -18.79 1.58
N GLN A 106 -5.20 -18.17 1.51
CA GLN A 106 -4.40 -18.07 0.30
C GLN A 106 -3.90 -19.43 -0.20
N ARG A 107 -3.40 -19.48 -1.47
CA ARG A 107 -2.63 -20.63 -1.96
C ARG A 107 -1.25 -20.62 -1.29
N ASN A 108 -0.70 -21.80 -1.05
CA ASN A 108 0.63 -21.92 -0.41
C ASN A 108 1.74 -21.34 -1.28
N GLU A 109 1.60 -21.47 -2.61
CA GLU A 109 2.57 -20.99 -3.60
C GLU A 109 2.44 -19.50 -3.95
N LEU A 110 1.42 -18.80 -3.42
CA LEU A 110 1.25 -17.37 -3.65
C LEU A 110 2.31 -16.58 -2.89
N ILE A 111 3.06 -15.77 -3.62
CA ILE A 111 4.01 -14.82 -3.03
C ILE A 111 3.29 -13.48 -2.81
N VAL A 112 3.25 -13.02 -1.58
CA VAL A 112 2.68 -11.72 -1.21
C VAL A 112 3.78 -10.82 -0.66
N ILE A 113 4.02 -9.70 -1.36
CA ILE A 113 5.03 -8.71 -1.00
C ILE A 113 4.34 -7.44 -0.52
N GLN A 114 4.56 -7.07 0.73
CA GLN A 114 4.17 -5.76 1.24
C GLN A 114 5.32 -4.78 1.04
N MET A 115 5.17 -3.86 0.07
CA MET A 115 6.16 -2.81 -0.18
C MET A 115 6.01 -1.63 0.76
N TRP A 116 4.79 -1.40 1.24
CA TRP A 116 4.40 -0.17 1.91
C TRP A 116 4.53 1.06 1.00
N HIS A 117 4.45 2.25 1.57
CA HIS A 117 4.49 3.52 0.83
C HIS A 117 5.32 4.59 1.53
N ALA A 118 5.84 4.31 2.72
CA ALA A 118 6.71 5.20 3.48
C ALA A 118 8.16 4.74 3.40
N LEU A 119 9.08 5.69 3.26
CA LEU A 119 10.53 5.43 3.18
C LEU A 119 11.11 5.03 4.52
N GLY A 120 10.48 5.44 5.63
CA GLY A 120 10.93 5.14 6.97
C GLY A 120 9.77 5.02 7.95
N ALA A 121 10.07 4.54 9.15
CA ALA A 121 9.11 4.35 10.24
C ALA A 121 9.05 5.60 11.16
N PHE A 122 8.79 6.78 10.60
CA PHE A 122 8.74 8.05 11.36
C PHE A 122 7.49 8.19 12.23
N LYS A 123 6.45 7.42 11.95
CA LYS A 123 5.21 7.40 12.72
C LYS A 123 4.82 5.96 13.00
N LYS A 124 4.38 5.67 14.22
CA LYS A 124 3.80 4.36 14.56
C LYS A 124 2.52 4.13 13.76
N PHE A 125 2.25 2.89 13.39
CA PHE A 125 1.07 2.46 12.66
C PHE A 125 0.80 0.97 12.89
N GLY A 126 -0.31 0.46 12.36
CA GLY A 126 -0.65 -0.96 12.42
C GLY A 126 -0.74 -1.47 13.86
N TYR A 127 -0.03 -2.55 14.17
CA TYR A 127 -0.02 -3.16 15.50
C TYR A 127 0.67 -2.30 16.57
N SER A 128 1.56 -1.39 16.18
CA SER A 128 2.25 -0.50 17.14
C SER A 128 1.37 0.56 17.78
N ILE A 129 0.12 0.73 17.30
CA ILE A 129 -0.84 1.74 17.79
C ILE A 129 -2.26 1.17 17.99
N LEU A 130 -2.36 -0.15 18.23
CA LEU A 130 -3.68 -0.72 18.54
C LEU A 130 -4.25 -0.09 19.80
N ASP A 131 -5.58 0.09 19.81
CA ASP A 131 -6.36 0.65 20.91
C ASP A 131 -5.99 2.11 21.28
N GLN A 132 -5.20 2.80 20.44
CA GLN A 132 -4.92 4.22 20.53
C GLN A 132 -5.87 5.01 19.61
N GLU A 133 -6.00 6.34 19.83
CA GLU A 133 -6.92 7.21 19.11
C GLU A 133 -6.82 7.12 17.59
N GLU A 134 -5.60 7.07 17.04
CA GLU A 134 -5.36 6.94 15.60
C GLU A 134 -5.29 5.47 15.13
N GLY A 135 -5.31 4.51 16.05
CA GLY A 135 -5.17 3.09 15.79
C GLY A 135 -6.48 2.38 15.47
N SER A 136 -6.37 1.10 15.18
CA SER A 136 -7.50 0.19 15.09
C SER A 136 -7.74 -0.48 16.44
N SER A 137 -9.00 -0.88 16.71
CA SER A 137 -9.27 -1.74 17.86
C SER A 137 -8.55 -3.08 17.71
N SER A 138 -7.89 -3.54 18.78
CA SER A 138 -7.20 -4.85 18.83
C SER A 138 -8.15 -5.99 18.49
N GLN A 139 -9.41 -5.93 18.95
CA GLN A 139 -10.44 -6.91 18.62
C GLN A 139 -10.71 -6.97 17.12
N VAL A 140 -10.83 -5.82 16.44
CA VAL A 140 -11.07 -5.76 15.00
C VAL A 140 -9.81 -6.21 14.23
N ALA A 141 -8.63 -5.77 14.65
CA ALA A 141 -7.36 -6.19 14.05
C ALA A 141 -7.21 -7.72 14.07
N HIS A 142 -7.54 -8.36 15.19
CA HIS A 142 -7.49 -9.81 15.36
C HIS A 142 -8.54 -10.54 14.50
N LEU A 143 -9.80 -10.07 14.52
CA LEU A 143 -10.88 -10.66 13.72
C LEU A 143 -10.63 -10.56 12.22
N MET A 144 -10.05 -9.45 11.78
CA MET A 144 -9.72 -9.19 10.38
C MET A 144 -8.34 -9.71 10.00
N LYS A 145 -7.62 -10.39 10.91
CA LYS A 145 -6.27 -10.90 10.69
C LYS A 145 -5.37 -9.83 10.06
N MET A 146 -5.39 -8.63 10.62
CA MET A 146 -4.70 -7.48 10.05
C MET A 146 -3.23 -7.83 9.74
N HIS A 147 -2.77 -7.47 8.54
CA HIS A 147 -1.42 -7.74 8.04
C HIS A 147 -1.00 -9.22 7.96
N HIS A 148 -1.94 -10.15 7.96
CA HIS A 148 -1.64 -11.57 7.80
C HIS A 148 -1.32 -11.94 6.34
N ASN A 149 -0.68 -13.12 6.13
CA ASN A 149 -0.38 -13.73 4.84
C ASN A 149 0.69 -13.02 3.98
N TYR A 150 1.51 -12.14 4.54
CA TYR A 150 2.67 -11.61 3.83
C TYR A 150 3.79 -12.67 3.77
N THR A 151 4.35 -12.87 2.56
CA THR A 151 5.57 -13.65 2.37
C THR A 151 6.79 -12.81 2.74
N TYR A 152 6.82 -11.58 2.22
CA TYR A 152 7.88 -10.61 2.48
C TYR A 152 7.31 -9.23 2.78
N VAL A 153 8.02 -8.48 3.60
CA VAL A 153 7.77 -7.06 3.88
C VAL A 153 9.05 -6.30 3.57
N LEU A 154 8.94 -5.24 2.76
CA LEU A 154 10.10 -4.43 2.40
C LEU A 154 10.36 -3.34 3.43
N SER A 155 11.63 -3.07 3.67
CA SER A 155 12.13 -1.93 4.43
C SER A 155 13.28 -1.28 3.69
N SER A 156 13.36 0.04 3.74
CA SER A 156 14.43 0.79 3.08
C SER A 156 15.79 0.65 3.79
N SER A 157 15.81 0.20 5.04
CA SER A 157 17.03 0.02 5.82
C SER A 157 16.86 -1.03 6.92
N GLU A 158 17.98 -1.59 7.37
CA GLU A 158 18.02 -2.49 8.53
C GLU A 158 17.55 -1.78 9.80
N TYR A 159 17.84 -0.49 9.94
CA TYR A 159 17.40 0.30 11.09
C TYR A 159 15.87 0.44 11.16
N ALA A 160 15.19 0.62 10.02
CA ALA A 160 13.73 0.75 9.97
C ALA A 160 13.01 -0.61 10.04
N ALA A 161 13.68 -1.71 9.68
CA ALA A 161 13.06 -3.03 9.57
C ALA A 161 12.41 -3.55 10.86
N PRO A 162 12.99 -3.41 12.06
CA PRO A 162 12.35 -3.84 13.31
C PRO A 162 11.02 -3.15 13.58
N PHE A 163 10.93 -1.84 13.30
CA PHE A 163 9.70 -1.05 13.48
C PHE A 163 8.61 -1.46 12.48
N PHE A 164 8.99 -1.81 11.25
CA PHE A 164 8.04 -2.36 10.29
C PHE A 164 7.62 -3.78 10.66
N ALA A 165 8.53 -4.63 11.15
CA ALA A 165 8.18 -5.98 11.63
C ALA A 165 7.17 -5.91 12.78
N GLU A 166 7.35 -5.00 13.74
CA GLU A 166 6.40 -4.73 14.82
C GLU A 166 5.05 -4.26 14.28
N ALA A 167 5.05 -3.21 13.45
CA ALA A 167 3.83 -2.59 12.92
C ALA A 167 3.01 -3.54 12.04
N PHE A 168 3.65 -4.42 11.28
CA PHE A 168 3.00 -5.45 10.48
C PHE A 168 2.75 -6.76 11.24
N HIS A 169 3.24 -6.86 12.46
CA HIS A 169 3.15 -8.07 13.28
C HIS A 169 3.66 -9.31 12.55
N VAL A 170 4.84 -9.21 11.96
CA VAL A 170 5.49 -10.29 11.21
C VAL A 170 6.84 -10.65 11.83
N PRO A 171 7.28 -11.92 11.72
CA PRO A 171 8.64 -12.29 12.12
C PRO A 171 9.68 -11.50 11.30
N TYR A 172 10.78 -11.10 11.94
CA TYR A 172 11.86 -10.35 11.29
C TYR A 172 12.45 -11.08 10.07
N ALA A 173 12.44 -12.40 10.04
CA ALA A 173 12.88 -13.21 8.91
C ALA A 173 12.12 -12.92 7.58
N LYS A 174 10.90 -12.35 7.66
CA LYS A 174 10.13 -11.91 6.49
C LYS A 174 10.55 -10.53 5.98
N MET A 175 11.32 -9.78 6.75
CA MET A 175 11.81 -8.47 6.32
C MET A 175 12.86 -8.63 5.22
N LYS A 176 12.75 -7.79 4.18
CA LYS A 176 13.73 -7.68 3.09
C LYS A 176 14.15 -6.24 2.95
N ILE A 177 15.45 -6.01 2.96
CA ILE A 177 15.99 -4.66 2.86
C ILE A 177 16.10 -4.28 1.40
N PHE A 178 15.09 -3.55 0.94
CA PHE A 178 15.02 -2.98 -0.40
C PHE A 178 14.37 -1.60 -0.32
N PRO A 179 15.02 -0.56 -0.85
CA PRO A 179 14.42 0.76 -0.92
C PRO A 179 13.20 0.75 -1.84
N LEU A 180 12.29 1.70 -1.63
CA LEU A 180 11.16 1.88 -2.53
C LEU A 180 11.67 2.39 -3.90
N PRO A 181 11.09 1.93 -5.02
CA PRO A 181 11.54 2.31 -6.37
C PRO A 181 11.60 3.82 -6.62
N LYS A 182 10.71 4.61 -6.00
CA LYS A 182 10.72 6.07 -6.12
C LYS A 182 12.00 6.73 -5.60
N THR A 183 12.78 6.06 -4.73
CA THR A 183 14.06 6.61 -4.24
C THR A 183 15.09 6.74 -5.35
N ASP A 184 15.06 5.87 -6.37
CA ASP A 184 15.95 5.97 -7.52
C ASP A 184 15.75 7.27 -8.30
N MET A 185 14.51 7.82 -8.27
CA MET A 185 14.22 9.10 -8.91
C MET A 185 14.90 10.27 -8.21
N LEU A 186 15.12 10.18 -6.90
CA LEU A 186 15.81 11.21 -6.11
C LEU A 186 17.32 11.26 -6.44
N LEU A 187 17.87 10.18 -6.96
CA LEU A 187 19.30 10.10 -7.36
C LEU A 187 19.50 10.39 -8.85
N ASN A 188 18.43 10.44 -9.64
CA ASN A 188 18.51 10.67 -11.08
C ASN A 188 18.57 12.16 -11.40
N GLN A 189 19.79 12.69 -11.59
CA GLN A 189 20.04 14.10 -11.89
C GLN A 189 19.29 14.61 -13.13
N THR A 190 19.24 13.81 -14.21
CA THR A 190 18.51 14.17 -15.43
C THR A 190 17.02 14.36 -15.16
N LEU A 191 16.42 13.48 -14.36
CA LEU A 191 15.03 13.59 -13.97
C LEU A 191 14.79 14.79 -13.05
N GLN A 192 15.71 15.04 -12.11
CA GLN A 192 15.66 16.22 -11.23
C GLN A 192 15.64 17.51 -12.06
N HIS A 193 16.58 17.68 -12.99
CA HIS A 193 16.60 18.85 -13.87
C HIS A 193 15.31 19.05 -14.66
N LYS A 194 14.81 17.98 -15.30
CA LYS A 194 13.52 18.03 -16.01
C LYS A 194 12.35 18.40 -15.10
N THR A 195 12.35 17.89 -13.87
CA THR A 195 11.29 18.17 -12.89
C THR A 195 11.35 19.62 -12.41
N ILE A 196 12.54 20.14 -12.12
CA ILE A 196 12.77 21.54 -11.74
C ILE A 196 12.27 22.48 -12.85
N GLN A 197 12.63 22.20 -14.12
CA GLN A 197 12.15 23.00 -15.25
C GLN A 197 10.61 23.01 -15.35
N LYS A 198 9.95 21.86 -15.16
CA LYS A 198 8.49 21.80 -15.13
C LYS A 198 7.88 22.59 -13.97
N ILE A 199 8.52 22.55 -12.79
CA ILE A 199 8.08 23.35 -11.64
C ILE A 199 8.18 24.84 -11.97
N TYR A 200 9.28 25.30 -12.55
CA TYR A 200 9.47 26.70 -12.93
C TYR A 200 8.52 27.14 -14.05
N GLN A 201 8.19 26.23 -14.99
CA GLN A 201 7.16 26.52 -16.01
C GLN A 201 5.76 26.68 -15.37
N HIS A 202 5.44 25.87 -14.37
CA HIS A 202 4.14 25.92 -13.70
C HIS A 202 4.05 27.03 -12.66
N TYR A 203 5.17 27.35 -12.01
CA TYR A 203 5.31 28.37 -10.98
C TYR A 203 6.48 29.33 -11.32
N PRO A 204 6.31 30.23 -12.32
CA PRO A 204 7.41 31.11 -12.78
C PRO A 204 8.00 32.00 -11.68
N GLN A 205 7.18 32.34 -10.67
CA GLN A 205 7.60 33.13 -9.51
C GLN A 205 8.71 32.45 -8.69
N LEU A 206 8.86 31.13 -8.75
CA LEU A 206 9.93 30.42 -8.04
C LEU A 206 11.28 30.54 -8.73
N ASN A 207 11.32 30.82 -10.05
CA ASN A 207 12.55 30.95 -10.83
C ASN A 207 13.13 32.38 -10.77
N SER A 208 12.30 33.39 -10.51
CA SER A 208 12.65 34.80 -10.66
C SER A 208 13.13 35.47 -9.36
N THR A 209 13.33 34.74 -8.29
CA THR A 209 13.62 35.33 -6.98
C THR A 209 15.00 34.99 -6.46
N ASN A 210 15.73 36.00 -5.97
CA ASN A 210 16.91 35.82 -5.11
C ASN A 210 16.52 35.42 -3.67
N LYS A 211 15.26 35.03 -3.44
CA LYS A 211 14.74 34.65 -2.13
C LYS A 211 14.94 33.17 -1.88
N LYS A 212 15.16 32.79 -0.63
CA LYS A 212 15.16 31.39 -0.21
C LYS A 212 13.73 30.84 -0.30
N ILE A 213 13.58 29.63 -0.86
CA ILE A 213 12.30 28.92 -0.92
C ILE A 213 12.20 28.05 0.34
N ILE A 214 11.15 28.26 1.11
CA ILE A 214 10.82 27.43 2.28
C ILE A 214 9.58 26.63 1.94
N VAL A 215 9.68 25.29 2.05
CA VAL A 215 8.55 24.38 1.88
C VAL A 215 8.09 23.91 3.26
N TYR A 216 6.87 24.29 3.64
CA TYR A 216 6.20 23.77 4.81
C TYR A 216 5.34 22.57 4.42
N ALA A 217 5.69 21.37 4.88
CA ALA A 217 4.99 20.13 4.59
C ALA A 217 4.57 19.43 5.90
N PRO A 218 3.48 19.88 6.54
CA PRO A 218 3.05 19.34 7.82
C PRO A 218 2.61 17.89 7.72
N THR A 219 2.75 17.16 8.82
CA THR A 219 2.25 15.79 8.94
C THR A 219 0.71 15.79 8.85
N PHE A 220 0.14 14.84 8.13
CA PHE A 220 -1.31 14.65 8.08
C PHE A 220 -1.91 14.52 9.48
N ARG A 221 -3.02 15.21 9.72
CA ARG A 221 -3.85 15.12 10.91
C ARG A 221 -5.28 14.77 10.50
N LYS A 222 -5.98 13.97 11.30
CA LYS A 222 -7.41 13.67 11.08
C LYS A 222 -8.28 14.89 11.33
N ASN A 223 -7.87 15.76 12.26
CA ASN A 223 -8.54 16.98 12.61
C ASN A 223 -7.86 18.17 11.94
N GLU A 224 -8.55 18.83 11.00
CA GLU A 224 -8.04 20.01 10.29
C GLU A 224 -7.77 21.18 11.23
N ALA A 225 -8.52 21.32 12.34
CA ALA A 225 -8.31 22.38 13.32
C ALA A 225 -6.92 22.28 14.00
N GLU A 226 -6.41 21.06 14.23
CA GLU A 226 -5.06 20.86 14.74
C GLU A 226 -3.98 21.27 13.72
N LEU A 227 -4.26 21.08 12.43
CA LEU A 227 -3.35 21.52 11.36
C LEU A 227 -3.25 23.05 11.35
N TYR A 228 -4.39 23.75 11.41
CA TYR A 228 -4.40 25.22 11.46
C TYR A 228 -3.71 25.77 12.69
N LYS A 229 -3.89 25.14 13.86
CA LYS A 229 -3.21 25.53 15.09
C LYS A 229 -1.68 25.40 14.98
N ALA A 230 -1.21 24.30 14.43
CA ALA A 230 0.22 24.05 14.22
C ALA A 230 0.87 24.97 13.15
N VAL A 231 0.06 25.67 12.33
CA VAL A 231 0.56 26.66 11.34
C VAL A 231 0.65 28.05 11.97
N GLN A 232 -0.09 28.32 13.05
CA GLN A 232 -0.16 29.63 13.73
C GLN A 232 0.88 29.75 14.87
N GLU A 233 1.40 28.65 15.38
CA GLU A 233 2.52 28.57 16.31
C GLU A 233 3.88 28.59 15.56
#